data_8eb172e5614cb04b3144f239c68d49c3
#
_entry.id   8eb172e5614cb04b3144f239c68d49c3
#
_cell.length_a   1.000
_cell.length_b   1.000
_cell.length_c   1.000
_cell.angle_alpha   90.00
_cell.angle_beta   90.00
_cell.angle_gamma   90.00
#
_symmetry.space_group_name_H-M   'P 1'
#
loop_
_entity.id
_entity.type
_entity.pdbx_description
1 polymer ?
#
loop_
_entity_poly.entity_id
_entity_poly.type
_entity_poly.pdbx_seq_one_letter_code
_entity_poly.pdbx_strand_id
1 'polypeptide(L)'
;LIATGALLAARFAHAQQPGKITLGFLSVNSRAAMSARTEAFQQGLRELGYEEGKNIVVAYRYADTKADRLPALAAELVRMDVRVIVTEGTTATRFAREATSTIPIVMAQDPDPVGTGFVASLARPGGNITGLSNLRSALSAKRFELLTEAVPGLAHVAVLGTLSTPGAALELSETERAAAALRVQLHYLDVKSPQDVVSAFQAA
;
A
#
# COMPACT_ATOMS: atom_id res chain seq x y z
N LEU A 1 13.20 76.09 12.80
CA LEU A 1 13.69 74.70 12.97
C LEU A 1 12.47 73.76 13.10
N ILE A 2 12.12 73.10 12.00
CA ILE A 2 11.02 72.12 11.95
C ILE A 2 11.68 70.75 11.94
N ALA A 3 11.44 69.95 13.00
CA ALA A 3 11.91 68.58 13.10
C ALA A 3 10.80 67.66 12.52
N THR A 4 11.11 67.05 11.38
CA THR A 4 10.24 66.08 10.72
C THR A 4 10.52 64.69 11.32
N GLY A 5 9.62 64.20 12.17
CA GLY A 5 9.67 62.83 12.70
C GLY A 5 9.17 61.84 11.66
N ALA A 6 10.06 61.00 11.17
CA ALA A 6 9.69 59.86 10.31
C ALA A 6 9.16 58.71 11.19
N LEU A 7 7.84 58.43 11.11
CA LEU A 7 7.24 57.24 11.66
C LEU A 7 7.63 56.04 10.75
N LEU A 8 8.53 55.20 11.22
CA LEU A 8 8.77 53.88 10.67
C LEU A 8 7.58 52.97 11.05
N ALA A 9 6.65 52.78 10.14
CA ALA A 9 5.62 51.77 10.24
C ALA A 9 6.27 50.39 10.08
N ALA A 10 6.50 49.68 11.19
CA ALA A 10 6.89 48.28 11.18
C ALA A 10 5.76 47.46 10.54
N ARG A 11 5.96 47.05 9.30
CA ARG A 11 5.10 46.08 8.66
C ARG A 11 5.35 44.74 9.39
N PHE A 12 4.44 44.36 10.27
CA PHE A 12 4.36 43.01 10.78
C PHE A 12 4.02 42.12 9.56
N ALA A 13 5.04 41.47 9.03
CA ALA A 13 4.83 40.36 8.12
C ALA A 13 4.04 39.30 8.89
N HIS A 14 2.74 39.19 8.64
CA HIS A 14 1.97 38.03 9.03
C HIS A 14 2.58 36.86 8.27
N ALA A 15 3.45 36.10 8.94
CA ALA A 15 3.80 34.79 8.50
C ALA A 15 2.48 34.01 8.43
N GLN A 16 1.96 33.80 7.23
CA GLN A 16 0.84 32.88 7.00
C GLN A 16 1.26 31.58 7.66
N GLN A 17 0.55 31.17 8.71
CA GLN A 17 0.70 29.82 9.23
C GLN A 17 0.51 28.89 8.02
N PRO A 18 1.48 28.03 7.69
CA PRO A 18 1.32 27.11 6.59
C PRO A 18 0.03 26.33 6.85
N GLY A 19 -0.92 26.43 5.91
CA GLY A 19 -2.19 25.75 6.03
C GLY A 19 -1.93 24.27 6.33
N LYS A 20 -2.77 23.66 7.17
CA LYS A 20 -2.63 22.25 7.55
C LYS A 20 -2.51 21.40 6.28
N ILE A 21 -1.48 20.58 6.20
CA ILE A 21 -1.29 19.64 5.10
C ILE A 21 -2.33 18.53 5.24
N THR A 22 -3.14 18.29 4.22
CA THR A 22 -4.08 17.17 4.21
C THR A 22 -3.46 16.00 3.47
N LEU A 23 -3.35 14.85 4.13
CA LEU A 23 -2.99 13.57 3.51
C LEU A 23 -4.24 12.71 3.36
N GLY A 24 -4.31 11.93 2.27
CA GLY A 24 -5.28 10.86 2.10
C GLY A 24 -4.68 9.53 2.54
N PHE A 25 -5.45 8.68 3.20
CA PHE A 25 -5.10 7.29 3.46
C PHE A 25 -6.22 6.40 2.91
N LEU A 26 -5.89 5.47 2.00
CA LEU A 26 -6.85 4.61 1.31
C LEU A 26 -6.50 3.14 1.56
N SER A 27 -7.45 2.37 2.08
CA SER A 27 -7.30 0.92 2.28
C SER A 27 -8.57 0.17 1.92
N VAL A 28 -8.42 -1.05 1.40
CA VAL A 28 -9.54 -1.98 1.21
C VAL A 28 -10.04 -2.54 2.54
N ASN A 29 -9.17 -2.64 3.52
CA ASN A 29 -9.45 -3.23 4.82
C ASN A 29 -10.33 -2.30 5.68
N SER A 30 -10.84 -2.82 6.80
CA SER A 30 -11.56 -2.03 7.80
C SER A 30 -10.59 -1.25 8.68
N ARG A 31 -11.11 -0.19 9.33
CA ARG A 31 -10.34 0.57 10.33
C ARG A 31 -9.78 -0.33 11.43
N ALA A 32 -10.58 -1.28 11.92
CA ALA A 32 -10.15 -2.20 12.98
C ALA A 32 -8.99 -3.09 12.54
N ALA A 33 -9.04 -3.64 11.33
CA ALA A 33 -7.95 -4.47 10.79
C ALA A 33 -6.66 -3.67 10.53
N MET A 34 -6.78 -2.35 10.35
CA MET A 34 -5.67 -1.45 10.06
C MET A 34 -5.13 -0.72 11.29
N SER A 35 -5.71 -0.90 12.50
CA SER A 35 -5.37 -0.08 13.68
C SER A 35 -3.87 -0.04 13.97
N ALA A 36 -3.21 -1.18 14.13
CA ALA A 36 -1.79 -1.24 14.45
C ALA A 36 -0.90 -0.58 13.37
N ARG A 37 -1.23 -0.78 12.08
CA ARG A 37 -0.49 -0.14 10.97
C ARG A 37 -0.72 1.35 10.92
N THR A 38 -1.95 1.79 11.17
CA THR A 38 -2.32 3.21 11.22
C THR A 38 -1.64 3.92 12.39
N GLU A 39 -1.59 3.27 13.57
CA GLU A 39 -0.86 3.77 14.73
C GLU A 39 0.63 3.91 14.46
N ALA A 40 1.26 2.90 13.85
CA ALA A 40 2.66 2.97 13.45
C ALA A 40 2.91 4.09 12.41
N PHE A 41 2.02 4.27 11.44
CA PHE A 41 2.08 5.38 10.48
C PHE A 41 1.99 6.74 11.17
N GLN A 42 1.05 6.91 12.11
CA GLN A 42 0.91 8.14 12.90
C GLN A 42 2.13 8.38 13.78
N GLN A 43 2.72 7.33 14.36
CA GLN A 43 3.95 7.46 15.12
C GLN A 43 5.10 7.94 14.25
N GLY A 44 5.31 7.35 13.06
CA GLY A 44 6.33 7.80 12.13
C GLY A 44 6.15 9.26 11.69
N LEU A 45 4.90 9.70 11.49
CA LEU A 45 4.62 11.12 11.22
C LEU A 45 5.03 12.00 12.40
N ARG A 46 4.71 11.62 13.65
CA ARG A 46 5.11 12.39 14.85
C ARG A 46 6.63 12.48 15.01
N GLU A 47 7.36 11.40 14.75
CA GLU A 47 8.82 11.36 14.79
C GLU A 47 9.47 12.33 13.78
N LEU A 48 8.75 12.60 12.67
CA LEU A 48 9.14 13.58 11.66
C LEU A 48 8.59 15.00 11.93
N GLY A 49 7.95 15.24 13.08
CA GLY A 49 7.41 16.54 13.46
C GLY A 49 6.01 16.85 12.90
N TYR A 50 5.33 15.84 12.30
CA TYR A 50 3.94 15.99 11.85
C TYR A 50 2.97 15.48 12.91
N GLU A 51 2.15 16.38 13.46
CA GLU A 51 1.15 16.07 14.48
C GLU A 51 -0.25 16.26 13.93
N GLU A 52 -1.06 15.18 13.94
CA GLU A 52 -2.43 15.24 13.48
C GLU A 52 -3.26 16.24 14.30
N GLY A 53 -4.02 17.08 13.61
CA GLY A 53 -4.77 18.18 14.22
C GLY A 53 -3.97 19.49 14.42
N LYS A 54 -2.64 19.46 14.51
CA LYS A 54 -1.80 20.65 14.62
C LYS A 54 -1.35 21.17 13.24
N ASN A 55 -0.47 20.44 12.56
CA ASN A 55 0.12 20.84 11.28
C ASN A 55 -0.22 19.91 10.12
N ILE A 56 -0.84 18.74 10.40
CA ILE A 56 -1.31 17.77 9.41
C ILE A 56 -2.72 17.29 9.74
N VAL A 57 -3.47 16.91 8.72
CA VAL A 57 -4.76 16.22 8.80
C VAL A 57 -4.66 14.97 7.94
N VAL A 58 -5.10 13.81 8.45
CA VAL A 58 -5.16 12.58 7.67
C VAL A 58 -6.62 12.21 7.40
N ALA A 59 -7.00 12.22 6.13
CA ALA A 59 -8.32 11.81 5.67
C ALA A 59 -8.33 10.30 5.41
N TYR A 60 -8.69 9.53 6.41
CA TYR A 60 -8.77 8.07 6.29
C TYR A 60 -10.00 7.63 5.50
N ARG A 61 -9.80 6.69 4.55
CA ARG A 61 -10.85 6.04 3.77
C ARG A 61 -10.65 4.53 3.80
N TYR A 62 -11.58 3.85 4.42
CA TYR A 62 -11.60 2.40 4.57
C TYR A 62 -12.78 1.82 3.79
N ALA A 63 -12.53 0.84 2.93
CA ALA A 63 -13.58 0.20 2.14
C ALA A 63 -14.30 -0.93 2.89
N ASP A 64 -13.87 -1.30 4.11
CA ASP A 64 -14.45 -2.35 4.95
C ASP A 64 -14.59 -3.68 4.20
N THR A 65 -13.50 -4.12 3.54
CA THR A 65 -13.38 -5.31 2.68
C THR A 65 -14.23 -5.28 1.40
N LYS A 66 -14.93 -4.17 1.11
CA LYS A 66 -15.76 -3.98 -0.08
C LYS A 66 -14.98 -3.20 -1.14
N ALA A 67 -14.25 -3.91 -2.00
CA ALA A 67 -13.37 -3.29 -3.00
C ALA A 67 -14.12 -2.38 -4.00
N ASP A 68 -15.41 -2.64 -4.22
CA ASP A 68 -16.31 -1.83 -5.06
C ASP A 68 -16.53 -0.40 -4.54
N ARG A 69 -16.24 -0.13 -3.25
CA ARG A 69 -16.29 1.21 -2.66
C ARG A 69 -15.06 2.07 -2.99
N LEU A 70 -13.92 1.43 -3.33
CA LEU A 70 -12.65 2.15 -3.50
C LEU A 70 -12.66 3.24 -4.58
N PRO A 71 -13.33 3.07 -5.75
CA PRO A 71 -13.41 4.16 -6.74
C PRO A 71 -14.01 5.45 -6.17
N ALA A 72 -15.11 5.33 -5.43
CA ALA A 72 -15.77 6.49 -4.81
C ALA A 72 -14.90 7.13 -3.71
N LEU A 73 -14.26 6.30 -2.86
CA LEU A 73 -13.38 6.75 -1.78
C LEU A 73 -12.11 7.43 -2.32
N ALA A 74 -11.52 6.91 -3.40
CA ALA A 74 -10.39 7.54 -4.06
C ALA A 74 -10.78 8.91 -4.67
N ALA A 75 -11.93 8.96 -5.34
CA ALA A 75 -12.46 10.22 -5.90
C ALA A 75 -12.78 11.25 -4.81
N GLU A 76 -13.21 10.84 -3.61
CA GLU A 76 -13.37 11.74 -2.46
C GLU A 76 -12.05 12.37 -2.05
N LEU A 77 -10.96 11.59 -1.92
CA LEU A 77 -9.65 12.11 -1.59
C LEU A 77 -9.15 13.12 -2.63
N VAL A 78 -9.37 12.83 -3.92
CA VAL A 78 -9.03 13.77 -5.00
C VAL A 78 -9.83 15.08 -4.86
N ARG A 79 -11.14 15.02 -4.61
CA ARG A 79 -11.97 16.23 -4.40
C ARG A 79 -11.57 17.04 -3.17
N MET A 80 -10.99 16.39 -2.14
CA MET A 80 -10.45 17.06 -0.95
C MET A 80 -9.12 17.74 -1.19
N ASP A 81 -8.57 17.66 -2.41
CA ASP A 81 -7.28 18.23 -2.80
C ASP A 81 -6.14 17.84 -1.82
N VAL A 82 -6.09 16.54 -1.48
CA VAL A 82 -5.04 16.03 -0.60
C VAL A 82 -3.66 16.16 -1.26
N ARG A 83 -2.65 16.47 -0.47
CA ARG A 83 -1.28 16.66 -0.98
C ARG A 83 -0.60 15.36 -1.39
N VAL A 84 -0.97 14.25 -0.77
CA VAL A 84 -0.47 12.89 -1.03
C VAL A 84 -1.57 11.91 -0.69
N ILE A 85 -1.66 10.81 -1.44
CA ILE A 85 -2.49 9.66 -1.10
C ILE A 85 -1.57 8.52 -0.67
N VAL A 86 -1.68 8.07 0.57
CA VAL A 86 -1.03 6.85 1.05
C VAL A 86 -1.99 5.69 0.80
N THR A 87 -1.51 4.64 0.15
CA THR A 87 -2.33 3.46 -0.17
C THR A 87 -1.80 2.22 0.52
N GLU A 88 -2.70 1.35 0.95
CA GLU A 88 -2.37 0.06 1.52
C GLU A 88 -2.83 -1.06 0.58
N GLY A 89 -1.82 -1.72 -0.02
CA GLY A 89 -1.99 -2.85 -0.93
C GLY A 89 -2.36 -2.48 -2.37
N THR A 90 -2.18 -3.46 -3.24
CA THR A 90 -2.32 -3.34 -4.71
C THR A 90 -3.69 -2.80 -5.14
N THR A 91 -4.77 -3.28 -4.49
CA THR A 91 -6.15 -2.88 -4.85
C THR A 91 -6.37 -1.38 -4.62
N ALA A 92 -5.97 -0.87 -3.44
CA ALA A 92 -6.12 0.56 -3.12
C ALA A 92 -5.26 1.42 -4.04
N THR A 93 -4.02 0.99 -4.32
CA THR A 93 -3.10 1.70 -5.23
C THR A 93 -3.67 1.79 -6.64
N ARG A 94 -4.27 0.72 -7.16
CA ARG A 94 -4.90 0.71 -8.48
C ARG A 94 -6.00 1.76 -8.59
N PHE A 95 -6.92 1.81 -7.64
CA PHE A 95 -8.01 2.79 -7.67
C PHE A 95 -7.56 4.22 -7.41
N ALA A 96 -6.52 4.43 -6.59
CA ALA A 96 -5.91 5.75 -6.45
C ALA A 96 -5.28 6.21 -7.78
N ARG A 97 -4.56 5.34 -8.50
CA ARG A 97 -4.00 5.62 -9.82
C ARG A 97 -5.08 5.96 -10.87
N GLU A 98 -6.19 5.24 -10.84
CA GLU A 98 -7.32 5.49 -11.74
C GLU A 98 -7.98 6.86 -11.45
N ALA A 99 -7.96 7.30 -10.18
CA ALA A 99 -8.59 8.55 -9.76
C ALA A 99 -7.73 9.79 -10.02
N THR A 100 -6.39 9.67 -10.06
CA THR A 100 -5.49 10.82 -10.26
C THR A 100 -4.17 10.43 -10.91
N SER A 101 -3.68 11.31 -11.80
CA SER A 101 -2.34 11.23 -12.38
C SER A 101 -1.39 12.31 -11.84
N THR A 102 -1.88 13.21 -10.99
CA THR A 102 -1.13 14.40 -10.53
C THR A 102 -0.85 14.39 -9.03
N ILE A 103 -1.78 13.91 -8.20
CA ILE A 103 -1.56 13.78 -6.76
C ILE A 103 -0.55 12.66 -6.54
N PRO A 104 0.55 12.87 -5.80
CA PRO A 104 1.49 11.82 -5.46
C PRO A 104 0.81 10.69 -4.68
N ILE A 105 1.12 9.45 -5.07
CA ILE A 105 0.63 8.25 -4.41
C ILE A 105 1.82 7.53 -3.78
N VAL A 106 1.74 7.24 -2.48
CA VAL A 106 2.76 6.50 -1.74
C VAL A 106 2.19 5.15 -1.31
N MET A 107 2.67 4.08 -1.89
CA MET A 107 2.34 2.72 -1.48
C MET A 107 3.01 2.42 -0.14
N ALA A 108 2.22 2.18 0.91
CA ALA A 108 2.75 1.73 2.20
C ALA A 108 3.35 0.32 2.08
N GLN A 109 2.77 -0.51 1.22
CA GLN A 109 3.35 -1.78 0.77
C GLN A 109 2.69 -2.22 -0.54
N ASP A 110 3.47 -2.87 -1.41
CA ASP A 110 2.96 -3.61 -2.57
C ASP A 110 3.84 -4.85 -2.80
N PRO A 111 3.26 -6.02 -3.14
CA PRO A 111 4.04 -7.24 -3.35
C PRO A 111 4.92 -7.20 -4.60
N ASP A 112 4.47 -6.50 -5.65
CA ASP A 112 5.18 -6.38 -6.92
C ASP A 112 4.73 -5.13 -7.70
N PRO A 113 5.22 -3.94 -7.34
CA PRO A 113 4.80 -2.70 -8.00
C PRO A 113 5.29 -2.57 -9.44
N VAL A 114 6.32 -3.32 -9.84
CA VAL A 114 6.81 -3.36 -11.24
C VAL A 114 5.93 -4.29 -12.07
N GLY A 115 5.67 -5.51 -11.61
CA GLY A 115 4.83 -6.47 -12.31
C GLY A 115 3.37 -6.01 -12.43
N THR A 116 2.86 -5.24 -11.47
CA THR A 116 1.54 -4.59 -11.53
C THR A 116 1.53 -3.34 -12.42
N GLY A 117 2.69 -2.88 -12.89
CA GLY A 117 2.82 -1.69 -13.73
C GLY A 117 2.53 -0.37 -12.99
N PHE A 118 2.67 -0.33 -11.68
CA PHE A 118 2.55 0.92 -10.91
C PHE A 118 3.78 1.79 -11.05
N VAL A 119 4.94 1.18 -11.14
CA VAL A 119 6.22 1.86 -11.31
C VAL A 119 7.04 1.19 -12.43
N ALA A 120 7.85 1.97 -13.13
CA ALA A 120 8.70 1.44 -14.21
C ALA A 120 9.82 0.55 -13.65
N SER A 121 10.39 0.92 -12.50
CA SER A 121 11.36 0.12 -11.74
C SER A 121 11.38 0.58 -10.28
N LEU A 122 11.94 -0.23 -9.38
CA LEU A 122 12.07 0.14 -7.96
C LEU A 122 12.96 1.36 -7.75
N ALA A 123 14.04 1.49 -8.55
CA ALA A 123 14.97 2.61 -8.44
C ALA A 123 14.47 3.89 -9.14
N ARG A 124 13.61 3.75 -10.14
CA ARG A 124 13.08 4.86 -10.95
C ARG A 124 11.60 4.64 -11.22
N PRO A 125 10.71 5.03 -10.30
CA PRO A 125 9.26 4.83 -10.44
C PRO A 125 8.65 5.41 -11.71
N GLY A 126 9.08 6.60 -12.13
CA GLY A 126 8.77 7.19 -13.45
C GLY A 126 7.44 7.94 -13.54
N GLY A 127 6.59 7.91 -12.51
CA GLY A 127 5.29 8.57 -12.49
C GLY A 127 4.98 9.24 -11.14
N ASN A 128 3.69 9.42 -10.85
CA ASN A 128 3.24 9.97 -9.57
C ASN A 128 3.10 8.92 -8.45
N ILE A 129 3.54 7.67 -8.68
CA ILE A 129 3.47 6.57 -7.70
C ILE A 129 4.88 6.21 -7.24
N THR A 130 5.06 6.08 -5.93
CA THR A 130 6.27 5.59 -5.28
C THR A 130 5.88 4.80 -4.02
N GLY A 131 6.84 4.24 -3.30
CA GLY A 131 6.55 3.58 -2.03
C GLY A 131 7.43 2.37 -1.75
N LEU A 132 6.91 1.47 -0.92
CA LEU A 132 7.60 0.29 -0.44
C LEU A 132 7.10 -0.97 -1.12
N SER A 133 8.02 -1.86 -1.48
CA SER A 133 7.72 -3.22 -1.93
C SER A 133 8.23 -4.25 -0.93
N ASN A 134 7.42 -5.28 -0.67
CA ASN A 134 7.85 -6.42 0.14
C ASN A 134 8.42 -7.58 -0.70
N LEU A 135 8.48 -7.43 -2.02
CA LEU A 135 9.08 -8.37 -2.99
C LEU A 135 8.56 -9.82 -2.85
N ARG A 136 7.32 -10.01 -2.41
CA ARG A 136 6.77 -11.35 -2.13
C ARG A 136 6.85 -12.27 -3.33
N SER A 137 6.49 -11.78 -4.51
CA SER A 137 6.53 -12.56 -5.75
C SER A 137 7.97 -13.00 -6.10
N ALA A 138 8.93 -12.07 -6.01
CA ALA A 138 10.34 -12.35 -6.30
C ALA A 138 10.98 -13.36 -5.34
N LEU A 139 10.46 -13.48 -4.11
CA LEU A 139 10.96 -14.43 -3.12
C LEU A 139 10.34 -15.82 -3.24
N SER A 140 9.35 -16.05 -4.10
CA SER A 140 8.67 -17.34 -4.22
C SER A 140 9.63 -18.47 -4.62
N ALA A 141 10.51 -18.23 -5.59
CA ALA A 141 11.52 -19.21 -6.00
C ALA A 141 12.45 -19.59 -4.84
N LYS A 142 12.95 -18.61 -4.07
CA LYS A 142 13.83 -18.88 -2.93
C LYS A 142 13.14 -19.62 -1.78
N ARG A 143 11.84 -19.34 -1.55
CA ARG A 143 11.05 -20.09 -0.57
C ARG A 143 10.92 -21.56 -0.95
N PHE A 144 10.66 -21.85 -2.23
CA PHE A 144 10.61 -23.23 -2.73
C PHE A 144 11.96 -23.94 -2.64
N GLU A 145 13.04 -23.28 -3.00
CA GLU A 145 14.40 -23.81 -2.86
C GLU A 145 14.69 -24.19 -1.40
N LEU A 146 14.44 -23.28 -0.45
CA LEU A 146 14.63 -23.54 0.97
C LEU A 146 13.71 -24.67 1.47
N LEU A 147 12.49 -24.78 0.96
CA LEU A 147 11.57 -25.85 1.31
C LEU A 147 12.09 -27.22 0.84
N THR A 148 12.62 -27.31 -0.37
CA THR A 148 13.21 -28.56 -0.90
C THR A 148 14.51 -28.95 -0.20
N GLU A 149 15.29 -27.98 0.26
CA GLU A 149 16.47 -28.23 1.10
C GLU A 149 16.07 -28.75 2.49
N ALA A 150 15.01 -28.18 3.07
CA ALA A 150 14.53 -28.54 4.41
C ALA A 150 13.83 -29.91 4.45
N VAL A 151 13.20 -30.31 3.32
CA VAL A 151 12.45 -31.58 3.20
C VAL A 151 13.00 -32.36 2.00
N PRO A 152 14.03 -33.21 2.21
CA PRO A 152 14.60 -34.01 1.14
C PRO A 152 13.56 -34.95 0.51
N GLY A 153 13.53 -35.01 -0.82
CA GLY A 153 12.58 -35.86 -1.54
C GLY A 153 11.15 -35.28 -1.65
N LEU A 154 10.96 -34.00 -1.34
CA LEU A 154 9.69 -33.31 -1.49
C LEU A 154 9.22 -33.39 -2.95
N ALA A 155 8.10 -34.09 -3.20
CA ALA A 155 7.52 -34.27 -4.54
C ALA A 155 6.22 -33.45 -4.74
N HIS A 156 5.48 -33.19 -3.69
CA HIS A 156 4.18 -32.52 -3.71
C HIS A 156 4.12 -31.40 -2.68
N VAL A 157 3.55 -30.26 -3.06
CA VAL A 157 3.32 -29.11 -2.17
C VAL A 157 1.92 -28.57 -2.41
N ALA A 158 1.14 -28.44 -1.34
CA ALA A 158 -0.12 -27.72 -1.36
C ALA A 158 0.11 -26.23 -1.07
N VAL A 159 -0.46 -25.36 -1.90
CA VAL A 159 -0.46 -23.90 -1.71
C VAL A 159 -1.88 -23.45 -1.42
N LEU A 160 -2.10 -22.94 -0.21
CA LEU A 160 -3.39 -22.36 0.18
C LEU A 160 -3.37 -20.86 -0.10
N GLY A 161 -4.37 -20.37 -0.80
CA GLY A 161 -4.47 -18.95 -1.14
C GLY A 161 -5.84 -18.58 -1.71
N THR A 162 -5.99 -17.32 -2.10
CA THR A 162 -7.19 -16.83 -2.79
C THR A 162 -6.81 -16.04 -4.04
N LEU A 163 -7.38 -16.38 -5.18
CA LEU A 163 -7.16 -15.68 -6.46
C LEU A 163 -8.01 -14.40 -6.58
N SER A 164 -8.92 -14.15 -5.66
CA SER A 164 -9.78 -12.97 -5.70
C SER A 164 -9.06 -11.67 -5.39
N THR A 165 -7.82 -11.72 -4.86
CA THR A 165 -7.03 -10.52 -4.57
C THR A 165 -6.13 -10.16 -5.76
N PRO A 166 -6.05 -8.85 -6.12
CA PRO A 166 -5.09 -8.39 -7.13
C PRO A 166 -3.66 -8.79 -6.79
N GLY A 167 -2.93 -9.31 -7.79
CA GLY A 167 -1.57 -9.81 -7.62
C GLY A 167 -1.46 -11.27 -7.21
N ALA A 168 -2.53 -11.91 -6.69
CA ALA A 168 -2.49 -13.32 -6.30
C ALA A 168 -2.21 -14.25 -7.48
N ALA A 169 -2.79 -13.99 -8.64
CA ALA A 169 -2.54 -14.78 -9.85
C ALA A 169 -1.05 -14.68 -10.27
N LEU A 170 -0.43 -13.51 -10.17
CA LEU A 170 0.99 -13.34 -10.45
C LEU A 170 1.85 -14.09 -9.43
N GLU A 171 1.54 -13.97 -8.14
CA GLU A 171 2.26 -14.70 -7.07
C GLU A 171 2.15 -16.22 -7.28
N LEU A 172 0.97 -16.73 -7.67
CA LEU A 172 0.79 -18.14 -7.98
C LEU A 172 1.64 -18.55 -9.19
N SER A 173 1.62 -17.80 -10.28
CA SER A 173 2.40 -18.14 -11.48
C SER A 173 3.92 -18.15 -11.22
N GLU A 174 4.44 -17.27 -10.37
CA GLU A 174 5.85 -17.31 -9.94
C GLU A 174 6.14 -18.54 -9.09
N THR A 175 5.20 -18.90 -8.21
CA THR A 175 5.29 -20.09 -7.36
C THR A 175 5.25 -21.37 -8.21
N GLU A 176 4.38 -21.46 -9.21
CA GLU A 176 4.31 -22.57 -10.16
C GLU A 176 5.59 -22.71 -10.97
N ARG A 177 6.15 -21.61 -11.46
CA ARG A 177 7.44 -21.63 -12.18
C ARG A 177 8.57 -22.16 -11.30
N ALA A 178 8.63 -21.72 -10.04
CA ALA A 178 9.63 -22.19 -9.08
C ALA A 178 9.46 -23.69 -8.78
N ALA A 179 8.23 -24.15 -8.56
CA ALA A 179 7.93 -25.56 -8.32
C ALA A 179 8.32 -26.43 -9.52
N ALA A 180 7.98 -26.02 -10.73
CA ALA A 180 8.34 -26.72 -11.97
C ALA A 180 9.88 -26.83 -12.16
N ALA A 181 10.63 -25.73 -11.88
CA ALA A 181 12.09 -25.73 -11.97
C ALA A 181 12.74 -26.73 -10.99
N LEU A 182 12.13 -26.94 -9.83
CA LEU A 182 12.58 -27.87 -8.78
C LEU A 182 11.93 -29.28 -8.91
N ARG A 183 11.11 -29.52 -9.95
CA ARG A 183 10.38 -30.77 -10.19
C ARG A 183 9.44 -31.16 -9.04
N VAL A 184 8.87 -30.17 -8.37
CA VAL A 184 7.86 -30.35 -7.33
C VAL A 184 6.49 -30.14 -7.93
N GLN A 185 5.55 -31.03 -7.68
CA GLN A 185 4.16 -30.89 -8.09
C GLN A 185 3.43 -29.96 -7.14
N LEU A 186 2.84 -28.89 -7.68
CA LEU A 186 2.10 -27.91 -6.90
C LEU A 186 0.60 -28.17 -7.01
N HIS A 187 -0.09 -28.21 -5.87
CA HIS A 187 -1.54 -28.29 -5.78
C HIS A 187 -2.06 -26.97 -5.17
N TYR A 188 -2.74 -26.17 -5.98
CA TYR A 188 -3.36 -24.94 -5.48
C TYR A 188 -4.75 -25.23 -4.89
N LEU A 189 -4.99 -24.76 -3.68
CA LEU A 189 -6.24 -24.89 -2.94
C LEU A 189 -6.80 -23.49 -2.66
N ASP A 190 -7.93 -23.16 -3.30
CA ASP A 190 -8.57 -21.84 -3.17
C ASP A 190 -9.31 -21.74 -1.84
N VAL A 191 -8.88 -20.80 -0.98
CA VAL A 191 -9.43 -20.55 0.35
C VAL A 191 -10.08 -19.17 0.32
N LYS A 192 -11.41 -19.11 0.27
CA LYS A 192 -12.19 -17.86 0.22
C LYS A 192 -12.66 -17.39 1.57
N SER A 193 -12.74 -18.30 2.54
CA SER A 193 -13.22 -18.04 3.88
C SER A 193 -12.41 -18.82 4.93
N PRO A 194 -12.41 -18.43 6.21
CA PRO A 194 -11.78 -19.19 7.28
C PRO A 194 -12.29 -20.64 7.38
N GLN A 195 -13.54 -20.89 7.00
CA GLN A 195 -14.14 -22.21 7.02
C GLN A 195 -13.54 -23.17 5.98
N ASP A 196 -13.02 -22.63 4.88
CA ASP A 196 -12.41 -23.43 3.81
C ASP A 196 -11.03 -23.99 4.21
N VAL A 197 -10.38 -23.42 5.23
CA VAL A 197 -9.03 -23.81 5.64
C VAL A 197 -8.97 -25.29 6.06
N VAL A 198 -9.94 -25.73 6.86
CA VAL A 198 -9.97 -27.12 7.38
C VAL A 198 -10.16 -28.11 6.20
N SER A 199 -11.10 -27.85 5.30
CA SER A 199 -11.34 -28.69 4.14
C SER A 199 -10.16 -28.69 3.17
N ALA A 200 -9.49 -27.56 3.00
CA ALA A 200 -8.29 -27.45 2.19
C ALA A 200 -7.14 -28.33 2.74
N PHE A 201 -6.93 -28.31 4.07
CA PHE A 201 -5.94 -29.20 4.70
C PHE A 201 -6.28 -30.68 4.58
N GLN A 202 -7.58 -31.03 4.55
CA GLN A 202 -7.98 -32.43 4.36
C GLN A 202 -7.82 -32.90 2.90
N ALA A 203 -7.81 -31.96 1.95
CA ALA A 203 -7.64 -32.23 0.53
C ALA A 203 -6.16 -32.20 0.08
N ALA A 204 -5.26 -31.69 0.90
CA ALA A 204 -3.83 -31.61 0.66
C ALA A 204 -3.12 -32.92 0.94
#